data_cefe55fe189c92ab40f139a37e488151
#
_entry.id   cefe55fe189c92ab40f139a37e488151
#
_cell.length_a   1.000
_cell.length_b   1.000
_cell.length_c   1.000
_cell.angle_alpha   90.00
_cell.angle_beta   90.00
_cell.angle_gamma   90.00
#
_symmetry.space_group_name_H-M   'P 1'
#
loop_
_entity.id
_entity.type
_entity.pdbx_description
1 polymer ?
#
loop_
_entity_poly.entity_id
_entity_poly.type
_entity_poly.pdbx_seq_one_letter_code
_entity_poly.pdbx_strand_id
1 'polypeptide(L)'
;MKNSKGKIITVTSTKGGVGKTITILNLAGTYAKLGYKTLVVDLDLYSGAIATYLNSDNDKTIFNLVEDYNNNRYEKIEDYIYHHSENIDIIAAPKDPRMANKIDSKYIPIIFRNVIYKYDAILVDTNHILSETNIVILDNSDRILYMLTNDTFDLKNTKSFVSIMKDVGFDNYYTVLNESINTSKSYYSMFDIRSIIKNNIDYTISKSMHIRNIDKYILDGEILIFNKKLSFSDKKEWEKLKSLAELLLKDEKKKEVKHEKDTIWSFWNRKKRYKCKRGYDNRLWCF
;
A
#
# COMPACT_ATOMS: atom_id res chain seq x y z
N MET A 1 4.39 -17.09 -20.88
CA MET A 1 3.48 -16.05 -20.31
C MET A 1 2.54 -16.74 -19.34
N LYS A 2 2.37 -16.22 -18.14
CA LYS A 2 1.44 -16.76 -17.15
C LYS A 2 0.01 -16.49 -17.62
N ASN A 3 -0.88 -17.50 -17.64
CA ASN A 3 -2.26 -17.33 -18.10
C ASN A 3 -3.20 -16.71 -17.03
N SER A 4 -2.72 -16.44 -15.82
CA SER A 4 -3.50 -15.87 -14.73
C SER A 4 -3.13 -14.42 -14.47
N LYS A 5 -4.14 -13.58 -14.30
CA LYS A 5 -3.99 -12.18 -13.87
C LYS A 5 -3.48 -12.13 -12.44
N GLY A 6 -2.41 -11.36 -12.18
CA GLY A 6 -1.92 -11.10 -10.82
C GLY A 6 -2.88 -10.22 -10.01
N LYS A 7 -2.59 -10.05 -8.72
CA LYS A 7 -3.36 -9.21 -7.80
C LYS A 7 -2.61 -7.94 -7.45
N ILE A 8 -3.28 -6.80 -7.58
CA ILE A 8 -2.78 -5.50 -7.12
C ILE A 8 -3.22 -5.33 -5.66
N ILE A 9 -2.25 -5.27 -4.76
CA ILE A 9 -2.45 -5.17 -3.31
C ILE A 9 -1.80 -3.89 -2.83
N THR A 10 -2.61 -2.92 -2.45
CA THR A 10 -2.13 -1.61 -1.97
C THR A 10 -2.11 -1.55 -0.47
N VAL A 11 -1.00 -1.10 0.11
CA VAL A 11 -0.88 -0.81 1.54
C VAL A 11 -0.96 0.69 1.76
N THR A 12 -1.92 1.13 2.55
CA THR A 12 -2.18 2.54 2.81
C THR A 12 -2.50 2.82 4.28
N SER A 13 -2.50 4.09 4.66
CA SER A 13 -2.88 4.58 5.98
C SER A 13 -3.15 6.08 5.92
N THR A 14 -3.77 6.64 6.93
CA THR A 14 -3.92 8.11 7.09
C THR A 14 -2.89 8.71 8.05
N LYS A 15 -1.93 7.91 8.53
CA LYS A 15 -0.85 8.36 9.42
C LYS A 15 0.49 7.88 8.88
N GLY A 16 1.51 8.75 8.91
CA GLY A 16 2.89 8.37 8.61
C GLY A 16 3.49 7.47 9.70
N GLY A 17 4.50 6.66 9.35
CA GLY A 17 5.24 5.86 10.32
C GLY A 17 4.48 4.66 10.92
N VAL A 18 3.36 4.23 10.36
CA VAL A 18 2.58 3.07 10.85
C VAL A 18 3.13 1.71 10.39
N GLY A 19 4.24 1.69 9.65
CA GLY A 19 4.92 0.47 9.21
C GLY A 19 4.46 -0.08 7.86
N LYS A 20 3.90 0.75 6.96
CA LYS A 20 3.49 0.33 5.60
C LYS A 20 4.60 -0.37 4.83
N THR A 21 5.71 0.33 4.61
CA THR A 21 6.85 -0.16 3.82
C THR A 21 7.39 -1.48 4.36
N ILE A 22 7.57 -1.60 5.68
CA ILE A 22 8.03 -2.84 6.32
C ILE A 22 7.02 -3.98 6.10
N THR A 23 5.74 -3.69 6.20
CA THR A 23 4.68 -4.69 5.96
C THR A 23 4.71 -5.17 4.51
N ILE A 24 4.88 -4.26 3.54
CA ILE A 24 5.01 -4.58 2.12
C ILE A 24 6.21 -5.48 1.87
N LEU A 25 7.38 -5.13 2.40
CA LEU A 25 8.59 -5.92 2.21
C LEU A 25 8.46 -7.31 2.83
N ASN A 26 7.85 -7.43 4.02
CA ASN A 26 7.59 -8.74 4.63
C ASN A 26 6.55 -9.56 3.86
N LEU A 27 5.53 -8.93 3.26
CA LEU A 27 4.62 -9.61 2.34
C LEU A 27 5.34 -10.08 1.07
N ALA A 28 6.20 -9.23 0.47
CA ALA A 28 7.01 -9.61 -0.67
C ALA A 28 7.90 -10.82 -0.35
N GLY A 29 8.60 -10.78 0.79
CA GLY A 29 9.40 -11.91 1.25
C GLY A 29 8.58 -13.16 1.55
N THR A 30 7.35 -13.00 2.06
CA THR A 30 6.42 -14.13 2.29
C THR A 30 6.00 -14.75 0.97
N TYR A 31 5.62 -13.96 -0.02
CA TYR A 31 5.29 -14.45 -1.36
C TYR A 31 6.48 -15.15 -2.02
N ALA A 32 7.68 -14.58 -1.91
CA ALA A 32 8.89 -15.22 -2.43
C ALA A 32 9.15 -16.59 -1.79
N LYS A 33 8.99 -16.72 -0.45
CA LYS A 33 9.06 -18.02 0.25
C LYS A 33 8.02 -19.04 -0.22
N LEU A 34 6.86 -18.55 -0.68
CA LEU A 34 5.78 -19.39 -1.23
C LEU A 34 5.94 -19.66 -2.73
N GLY A 35 7.00 -19.15 -3.37
CA GLY A 35 7.28 -19.32 -4.80
C GLY A 35 6.47 -18.43 -5.73
N TYR A 36 5.83 -17.36 -5.20
CA TYR A 36 5.09 -16.40 -6.00
C TYR A 36 6.02 -15.27 -6.51
N LYS A 37 5.91 -14.96 -7.79
CA LYS A 37 6.62 -13.82 -8.37
C LYS A 37 5.94 -12.51 -8.00
N THR A 38 6.69 -11.62 -7.35
CA THR A 38 6.16 -10.39 -6.74
C THR A 38 6.85 -9.16 -7.31
N LEU A 39 6.06 -8.14 -7.66
CA LEU A 39 6.55 -6.79 -7.96
C LEU A 39 6.19 -5.86 -6.80
N VAL A 40 7.16 -5.12 -6.29
CA VAL A 40 6.92 -4.02 -5.34
C VAL A 40 7.01 -2.71 -6.10
N VAL A 41 5.95 -1.91 -6.05
CA VAL A 41 5.88 -0.58 -6.69
C VAL A 41 5.84 0.49 -5.61
N ASP A 42 6.88 1.32 -5.56
CA ASP A 42 6.95 2.42 -4.59
C ASP A 42 6.25 3.67 -5.16
N LEU A 43 5.04 3.92 -4.70
CA LEU A 43 4.23 5.09 -5.03
C LEU A 43 4.13 6.10 -3.87
N ASP A 44 4.96 5.97 -2.82
CA ASP A 44 5.25 7.08 -1.91
C ASP A 44 6.25 8.02 -2.59
N LEU A 45 5.75 8.77 -3.57
CA LEU A 45 6.58 9.54 -4.52
C LEU A 45 7.46 10.61 -3.86
N TYR A 46 7.09 11.06 -2.65
CA TYR A 46 7.83 12.11 -1.93
C TYR A 46 8.83 11.55 -0.92
N SER A 47 8.56 10.38 -0.37
CA SER A 47 9.32 9.78 0.73
C SER A 47 9.60 8.30 0.47
N GLY A 48 9.69 7.91 -0.80
CA GLY A 48 9.89 6.52 -1.21
C GLY A 48 11.08 5.88 -0.51
N ALA A 49 10.84 4.75 0.12
CA ALA A 49 11.80 4.11 0.98
C ALA A 49 12.19 2.69 0.55
N ILE A 50 11.47 2.09 -0.40
CA ILE A 50 11.70 0.69 -0.82
C ILE A 50 13.14 0.47 -1.28
N ALA A 51 13.66 1.35 -2.16
CA ALA A 51 15.03 1.24 -2.65
C ALA A 51 16.06 1.35 -1.51
N THR A 52 15.84 2.25 -0.55
CA THR A 52 16.69 2.41 0.64
C THR A 52 16.63 1.18 1.54
N TYR A 53 15.44 0.65 1.84
CA TYR A 53 15.26 -0.54 2.67
C TYR A 53 15.90 -1.79 2.07
N LEU A 54 16.01 -1.86 0.75
CA LEU A 54 16.60 -3.01 0.05
C LEU A 54 18.04 -2.76 -0.39
N ASN A 55 18.62 -1.63 0.03
CA ASN A 55 19.98 -1.21 -0.35
C ASN A 55 20.22 -1.37 -1.86
N SER A 56 19.21 -0.98 -2.66
CA SER A 56 19.22 -1.13 -4.11
C SER A 56 19.58 0.18 -4.79
N ASP A 57 20.50 0.12 -5.75
CA ASP A 57 20.83 1.26 -6.62
C ASP A 57 20.10 1.12 -7.95
N ASN A 58 18.94 1.75 -8.02
CA ASN A 58 18.11 1.69 -9.21
C ASN A 58 18.51 2.79 -10.19
N ASP A 59 18.95 2.42 -11.38
CA ASP A 59 19.29 3.36 -12.46
C ASP A 59 18.09 4.16 -12.92
N LYS A 60 16.94 3.49 -13.09
CA LYS A 60 15.68 4.08 -13.49
C LYS A 60 14.60 3.91 -12.42
N THR A 61 13.74 4.90 -12.31
CA THR A 61 12.64 4.98 -11.35
C THR A 61 11.30 5.17 -12.07
N ILE A 62 10.21 5.19 -11.34
CA ILE A 62 8.89 5.52 -11.91
C ILE A 62 8.86 6.88 -12.58
N PHE A 63 9.69 7.84 -12.16
CA PHE A 63 9.81 9.15 -12.81
C PHE A 63 10.35 9.01 -14.25
N ASN A 64 11.42 8.25 -14.43
CA ASN A 64 11.99 7.99 -15.75
C ASN A 64 11.01 7.29 -16.68
N LEU A 65 10.22 6.34 -16.13
CA LEU A 65 9.16 5.66 -16.87
C LEU A 65 8.12 6.67 -17.40
N VAL A 66 7.61 7.54 -16.54
CA VAL A 66 6.60 8.56 -16.90
C VAL A 66 7.20 9.58 -17.86
N GLU A 67 8.44 10.01 -17.64
CA GLU A 67 9.14 10.94 -18.54
C GLU A 67 9.33 10.34 -19.95
N ASP A 68 9.72 9.06 -20.03
CA ASP A 68 9.90 8.37 -21.31
C ASP A 68 8.56 8.14 -22.03
N TYR A 69 7.46 7.89 -21.29
CA TYR A 69 6.11 7.91 -21.87
C TYR A 69 5.76 9.28 -22.47
N ASN A 70 5.99 10.37 -21.73
CA ASN A 70 5.69 11.73 -22.18
C ASN A 70 6.48 12.13 -23.43
N ASN A 71 7.71 11.61 -23.57
CA ASN A 71 8.63 11.93 -24.65
C ASN A 71 8.63 10.90 -25.79
N ASN A 72 7.68 9.94 -25.81
CA ASN A 72 7.60 8.84 -26.78
C ASN A 72 8.88 8.00 -26.86
N ARG A 73 9.59 7.84 -25.74
CA ARG A 73 10.82 7.03 -25.62
C ARG A 73 10.61 5.72 -24.86
N TYR A 74 9.40 5.49 -24.36
CA TYR A 74 9.08 4.24 -23.67
C TYR A 74 9.12 3.06 -24.64
N GLU A 75 9.89 2.02 -24.31
CA GLU A 75 9.96 0.78 -25.06
C GLU A 75 9.24 -0.35 -24.31
N LYS A 76 9.70 -0.70 -23.13
CA LYS A 76 9.16 -1.80 -22.32
C LYS A 76 9.28 -1.52 -20.84
N ILE A 77 8.38 -2.12 -20.06
CA ILE A 77 8.32 -1.90 -18.60
C ILE A 77 9.54 -2.45 -17.86
N GLU A 78 10.19 -3.49 -18.41
CA GLU A 78 11.35 -4.15 -17.84
C GLU A 78 12.54 -3.22 -17.67
N ASP A 79 12.64 -2.17 -18.48
CA ASP A 79 13.74 -1.19 -18.41
C ASP A 79 13.71 -0.35 -17.13
N TYR A 80 12.59 -0.37 -16.38
CA TYR A 80 12.37 0.37 -15.14
C TYR A 80 12.22 -0.55 -13.93
N ILE A 81 12.42 -1.85 -14.11
CA ILE A 81 12.31 -2.86 -13.07
C ILE A 81 13.71 -3.26 -12.59
N TYR A 82 13.93 -3.17 -11.30
CA TYR A 82 15.12 -3.68 -10.64
C TYR A 82 14.84 -5.08 -10.08
N HIS A 83 15.69 -6.05 -10.44
CA HIS A 83 15.63 -7.43 -9.92
C HIS A 83 16.36 -7.51 -8.60
N HIS A 84 15.61 -7.58 -7.50
CA HIS A 84 16.20 -7.68 -6.15
C HIS A 84 16.59 -9.12 -5.81
N SER A 85 15.73 -10.08 -6.13
CA SER A 85 15.96 -11.52 -5.90
C SER A 85 15.17 -12.35 -6.90
N GLU A 86 15.30 -13.68 -6.84
CA GLU A 86 14.64 -14.61 -7.78
C GLU A 86 13.13 -14.33 -7.97
N ASN A 87 12.43 -13.95 -6.90
CA ASN A 87 10.98 -13.77 -6.91
C ASN A 87 10.53 -12.36 -6.48
N ILE A 88 11.44 -11.39 -6.32
CA ILE A 88 11.12 -10.02 -5.91
C ILE A 88 11.76 -9.04 -6.87
N ASP A 89 10.90 -8.29 -7.55
CA ASP A 89 11.26 -7.20 -8.44
C ASP A 89 10.71 -5.87 -7.89
N ILE A 90 11.30 -4.73 -8.28
CA ILE A 90 10.97 -3.42 -7.74
C ILE A 90 10.83 -2.39 -8.87
N ILE A 91 9.83 -1.50 -8.76
CA ILE A 91 9.82 -0.19 -9.40
C ILE A 91 9.96 0.86 -8.30
N ALA A 92 11.08 1.57 -8.29
CA ALA A 92 11.40 2.52 -7.23
C ALA A 92 10.72 3.88 -7.43
N ALA A 93 10.43 4.57 -6.32
CA ALA A 93 10.04 5.98 -6.30
C ALA A 93 11.17 6.88 -6.83
N PRO A 94 10.87 8.14 -7.22
CA PRO A 94 11.89 9.08 -7.64
C PRO A 94 12.98 9.28 -6.57
N LYS A 95 14.25 9.34 -6.98
CA LYS A 95 15.36 9.69 -6.08
C LYS A 95 15.25 11.14 -5.55
N ASP A 96 14.66 12.04 -6.34
CA ASP A 96 14.43 13.44 -5.99
C ASP A 96 12.93 13.70 -5.78
N PRO A 97 12.50 14.06 -4.55
CA PRO A 97 11.09 14.31 -4.25
C PRO A 97 10.45 15.44 -5.08
N ARG A 98 11.25 16.34 -5.64
CA ARG A 98 10.74 17.39 -6.55
C ARG A 98 10.15 16.82 -7.84
N MET A 99 10.55 15.60 -8.22
CA MET A 99 10.03 14.91 -9.40
C MET A 99 8.65 14.30 -9.17
N ALA A 100 8.22 14.13 -7.91
CA ALA A 100 6.90 13.60 -7.57
C ALA A 100 5.74 14.35 -8.26
N ASN A 101 5.80 15.67 -8.30
CA ASN A 101 4.79 16.52 -8.93
C ASN A 101 4.71 16.38 -10.46
N LYS A 102 5.69 15.78 -11.10
CA LYS A 102 5.71 15.55 -12.55
C LYS A 102 5.10 14.20 -12.94
N ILE A 103 4.74 13.38 -11.95
CA ILE A 103 4.14 12.06 -12.16
C ILE A 103 2.62 12.22 -12.12
N ASP A 104 2.00 12.30 -13.30
CA ASP A 104 0.55 12.39 -13.43
C ASP A 104 -0.11 11.04 -13.07
N SER A 105 -1.17 11.09 -12.26
CA SER A 105 -1.94 9.93 -11.82
C SER A 105 -2.48 9.06 -12.95
N LYS A 106 -2.70 9.61 -14.15
CA LYS A 106 -3.15 8.88 -15.35
C LYS A 106 -2.21 7.73 -15.79
N TYR A 107 -0.91 7.79 -15.40
CA TYR A 107 0.06 6.74 -15.72
C TYR A 107 -0.06 5.50 -14.83
N ILE A 108 -0.65 5.62 -13.64
CA ILE A 108 -0.80 4.51 -12.69
C ILE A 108 -1.52 3.30 -13.31
N PRO A 109 -2.73 3.47 -13.91
CA PRO A 109 -3.41 2.35 -14.57
C PRO A 109 -2.62 1.76 -15.74
N ILE A 110 -1.81 2.58 -16.45
CA ILE A 110 -0.97 2.13 -17.56
C ILE A 110 0.14 1.21 -17.03
N ILE A 111 0.82 1.63 -15.96
CA ILE A 111 1.87 0.83 -15.31
C ILE A 111 1.30 -0.51 -14.85
N PHE A 112 0.17 -0.51 -14.14
CA PHE A 112 -0.45 -1.73 -13.65
C PHE A 112 -0.84 -2.68 -14.80
N ARG A 113 -1.39 -2.20 -15.91
CA ARG A 113 -1.71 -3.01 -17.09
C ARG A 113 -0.48 -3.69 -17.71
N ASN A 114 0.68 -3.02 -17.68
CA ASN A 114 1.91 -3.57 -18.25
C ASN A 114 2.51 -4.70 -17.39
N VAL A 115 2.19 -4.77 -16.08
CA VAL A 115 2.78 -5.73 -15.14
C VAL A 115 1.84 -6.83 -14.69
N ILE A 116 0.51 -6.64 -14.82
CA ILE A 116 -0.52 -7.49 -14.20
C ILE A 116 -0.46 -8.98 -14.61
N TYR A 117 0.05 -9.28 -15.80
CA TYR A 117 0.21 -10.66 -16.29
C TYR A 117 1.63 -11.21 -16.13
N LYS A 118 2.55 -10.43 -15.54
CA LYS A 118 3.96 -10.81 -15.36
C LYS A 118 4.24 -11.30 -13.94
N TYR A 119 3.40 -10.92 -12.98
CA TYR A 119 3.56 -11.19 -11.55
C TYR A 119 2.32 -11.86 -10.97
N ASP A 120 2.49 -12.56 -9.84
CA ASP A 120 1.39 -13.11 -9.03
C ASP A 120 0.81 -12.04 -8.12
N ALA A 121 1.69 -11.25 -7.50
CA ALA A 121 1.35 -10.15 -6.63
C ALA A 121 2.05 -8.87 -7.09
N ILE A 122 1.32 -7.76 -7.13
CA ILE A 122 1.84 -6.41 -7.28
C ILE A 122 1.55 -5.67 -5.98
N LEU A 123 2.58 -5.46 -5.16
CA LEU A 123 2.48 -4.77 -3.88
C LEU A 123 2.77 -3.29 -4.08
N VAL A 124 1.87 -2.43 -3.63
CA VAL A 124 1.97 -0.98 -3.86
C VAL A 124 2.11 -0.25 -2.53
N ASP A 125 3.25 0.45 -2.34
CA ASP A 125 3.44 1.36 -1.22
C ASP A 125 2.90 2.74 -1.54
N THR A 126 2.25 3.39 -0.57
CA THR A 126 1.66 4.72 -0.74
C THR A 126 2.06 5.64 0.41
N ASN A 127 2.01 6.96 0.18
CA ASN A 127 2.08 7.91 1.28
C ASN A 127 0.77 7.89 2.11
N HIS A 128 0.72 8.70 3.17
CA HIS A 128 -0.42 8.76 4.10
C HIS A 128 -1.45 9.83 3.74
N ILE A 129 -1.27 10.54 2.62
CA ILE A 129 -2.17 11.62 2.21
C ILE A 129 -3.19 11.06 1.23
N LEU A 130 -4.46 11.32 1.43
CA LEU A 130 -5.51 10.95 0.48
C LEU A 130 -5.51 11.95 -0.70
N SER A 131 -4.45 11.89 -1.51
CA SER A 131 -4.25 12.68 -2.72
C SER A 131 -5.02 12.08 -3.91
N GLU A 132 -5.09 12.82 -5.01
CA GLU A 132 -5.62 12.30 -6.28
C GLU A 132 -4.90 11.03 -6.72
N THR A 133 -3.57 11.03 -6.67
CA THR A 133 -2.75 9.87 -7.02
C THR A 133 -3.11 8.66 -6.16
N ASN A 134 -3.21 8.82 -4.84
CA ASN A 134 -3.57 7.70 -3.96
C ASN A 134 -5.00 7.20 -4.22
N ILE A 135 -5.94 8.07 -4.54
CA ILE A 135 -7.30 7.65 -4.91
C ILE A 135 -7.28 6.80 -6.18
N VAL A 136 -6.53 7.22 -7.21
CA VAL A 136 -6.38 6.43 -8.45
C VAL A 136 -5.71 5.08 -8.17
N ILE A 137 -4.71 5.02 -7.27
CA ILE A 137 -4.09 3.76 -6.86
C ILE A 137 -5.13 2.85 -6.21
N LEU A 138 -5.89 3.35 -5.23
CA LEU A 138 -6.90 2.58 -4.52
C LEU A 138 -8.01 2.06 -5.46
N ASP A 139 -8.45 2.86 -6.41
CA ASP A 139 -9.47 2.47 -7.42
C ASP A 139 -8.98 1.35 -8.36
N ASN A 140 -7.67 1.24 -8.55
CA ASN A 140 -7.05 0.20 -9.39
C ASN A 140 -6.56 -1.02 -8.59
N SER A 141 -6.83 -1.06 -7.27
CA SER A 141 -6.39 -2.13 -6.38
C SER A 141 -7.43 -3.25 -6.31
N ASP A 142 -6.97 -4.50 -6.41
CA ASP A 142 -7.81 -5.68 -6.13
C ASP A 142 -8.05 -5.85 -4.63
N ARG A 143 -7.05 -5.44 -3.79
CA ARG A 143 -7.09 -5.49 -2.32
C ARG A 143 -6.43 -4.26 -1.73
N ILE A 144 -6.97 -3.78 -0.62
CA ILE A 144 -6.38 -2.68 0.15
C ILE A 144 -6.08 -3.19 1.56
N LEU A 145 -4.82 -3.07 2.00
CA LEU A 145 -4.43 -3.21 3.40
C LEU A 145 -4.37 -1.83 4.03
N TYR A 146 -5.30 -1.55 4.91
CA TYR A 146 -5.32 -0.30 5.64
C TYR A 146 -4.65 -0.47 7.00
N MET A 147 -3.48 0.15 7.15
CA MET A 147 -2.67 0.09 8.36
C MET A 147 -3.12 1.13 9.38
N LEU A 148 -3.26 0.72 10.64
CA LEU A 148 -3.57 1.60 11.75
C LEU A 148 -2.78 1.22 13.00
N THR A 149 -2.71 2.15 13.95
CA THR A 149 -2.08 1.98 15.27
C THR A 149 -3.08 2.26 16.39
N ASN A 150 -2.75 1.88 17.62
CA ASN A 150 -3.57 2.19 18.81
C ASN A 150 -3.32 3.64 19.27
N ASP A 151 -3.59 4.60 18.41
CA ASP A 151 -3.46 6.04 18.63
C ASP A 151 -4.80 6.73 18.36
N THR A 152 -5.20 7.67 19.22
CA THR A 152 -6.52 8.32 19.18
C THR A 152 -6.80 8.99 17.82
N PHE A 153 -5.83 9.72 17.28
CA PHE A 153 -6.02 10.43 16.01
C PHE A 153 -6.05 9.47 14.83
N ASP A 154 -5.23 8.42 14.87
CA ASP A 154 -5.21 7.39 13.86
C ASP A 154 -6.54 6.61 13.82
N LEU A 155 -7.08 6.23 14.99
CA LEU A 155 -8.39 5.59 15.08
C LEU A 155 -9.54 6.48 14.55
N LYS A 156 -9.50 7.78 14.83
CA LYS A 156 -10.45 8.74 14.28
C LYS A 156 -10.39 8.81 12.76
N ASN A 157 -9.18 8.88 12.20
CA ASN A 157 -8.97 8.93 10.76
C ASN A 157 -9.34 7.61 10.09
N THR A 158 -9.04 6.48 10.73
CA THR A 158 -9.47 5.14 10.28
C THR A 158 -10.98 5.05 10.18
N LYS A 159 -11.74 5.59 11.16
CA LYS A 159 -13.20 5.66 11.08
C LYS A 159 -13.68 6.40 9.84
N SER A 160 -13.02 7.52 9.49
CA SER A 160 -13.35 8.29 8.29
C SER A 160 -13.06 7.49 7.01
N PHE A 161 -11.92 6.81 6.94
CA PHE A 161 -11.58 5.93 5.81
C PHE A 161 -12.61 4.80 5.65
N VAL A 162 -12.96 4.11 6.73
CA VAL A 162 -13.97 3.04 6.73
C VAL A 162 -15.33 3.56 6.24
N SER A 163 -15.73 4.77 6.65
CA SER A 163 -16.96 5.39 6.16
C SER A 163 -16.91 5.62 4.64
N ILE A 164 -15.78 6.13 4.13
CA ILE A 164 -15.61 6.36 2.68
C ILE A 164 -15.72 5.03 1.92
N MET A 165 -15.04 3.97 2.36
CA MET A 165 -15.08 2.66 1.71
C MET A 165 -16.52 2.10 1.66
N LYS A 166 -17.27 2.24 2.75
CA LYS A 166 -18.69 1.84 2.80
C LYS A 166 -19.57 2.67 1.87
N ASP A 167 -19.34 3.99 1.83
CA ASP A 167 -20.12 4.91 0.99
C ASP A 167 -19.93 4.64 -0.52
N VAL A 168 -18.75 4.15 -0.92
CA VAL A 168 -18.45 3.78 -2.33
C VAL A 168 -18.70 2.29 -2.64
N GLY A 169 -19.12 1.50 -1.64
CA GLY A 169 -19.36 0.07 -1.81
C GLY A 169 -18.09 -0.74 -2.11
N PHE A 170 -16.93 -0.30 -1.63
CA PHE A 170 -15.67 -1.03 -1.79
C PHE A 170 -15.46 -1.96 -0.60
N ASP A 171 -15.57 -3.27 -0.81
CA ASP A 171 -15.54 -4.28 0.24
C ASP A 171 -14.19 -4.99 0.37
N ASN A 172 -13.28 -4.83 -0.60
CA ASN A 172 -12.02 -5.57 -0.67
C ASN A 172 -10.88 -4.84 0.09
N TYR A 173 -11.16 -4.34 1.30
CA TYR A 173 -10.15 -3.78 2.18
C TYR A 173 -10.06 -4.55 3.50
N TYR A 174 -8.86 -4.60 4.05
CA TYR A 174 -8.54 -5.29 5.30
C TYR A 174 -7.88 -4.30 6.25
N THR A 175 -8.34 -4.26 7.49
CA THR A 175 -7.79 -3.41 8.54
C THR A 175 -6.70 -4.15 9.30
N VAL A 176 -5.49 -3.57 9.33
CA VAL A 176 -4.30 -4.15 9.96
C VAL A 176 -3.87 -3.27 11.13
N LEU A 177 -4.08 -3.74 12.35
CA LEU A 177 -3.59 -3.07 13.55
C LEU A 177 -2.11 -3.42 13.76
N ASN A 178 -1.25 -2.41 13.73
CA ASN A 178 0.16 -2.59 14.04
C ASN A 178 0.49 -2.16 15.46
N GLU A 179 0.68 -3.13 16.34
CA GLU A 179 1.10 -2.93 17.73
C GLU A 179 2.63 -2.97 17.91
N SER A 180 3.39 -3.37 16.88
CA SER A 180 4.85 -3.51 16.98
C SER A 180 5.59 -2.15 17.03
N ILE A 181 4.96 -1.08 16.58
CA ILE A 181 5.55 0.27 16.57
C ILE A 181 5.62 0.86 17.98
N ASN A 182 4.60 0.62 18.81
CA ASN A 182 4.57 1.12 20.17
C ASN A 182 4.31 -0.03 21.14
N THR A 183 5.34 -0.45 21.84
CA THR A 183 5.29 -1.55 22.81
C THR A 183 4.75 -1.15 24.17
N SER A 184 4.51 0.14 24.43
CA SER A 184 3.92 0.61 25.67
C SER A 184 2.52 0.04 25.87
N LYS A 185 1.97 0.21 27.10
CA LYS A 185 0.61 -0.25 27.41
C LYS A 185 -0.40 0.44 26.50
N SER A 186 -1.21 -0.36 25.80
CA SER A 186 -2.28 0.16 24.94
C SER A 186 -3.34 0.86 25.79
N TYR A 187 -3.74 2.07 25.38
CA TYR A 187 -4.80 2.81 26.07
C TYR A 187 -6.18 2.20 25.75
N TYR A 188 -6.41 1.87 24.49
CA TYR A 188 -7.67 1.27 24.04
C TYR A 188 -7.56 -0.26 23.98
N SER A 189 -8.61 -0.93 24.47
CA SER A 189 -8.79 -2.36 24.26
C SER A 189 -9.18 -2.65 22.80
N MET A 190 -9.08 -3.91 22.38
CA MET A 190 -9.53 -4.34 21.05
C MET A 190 -11.03 -4.05 20.82
N PHE A 191 -11.84 -4.14 21.88
CA PHE A 191 -13.26 -3.80 21.81
C PHE A 191 -13.44 -2.29 21.54
N ASP A 192 -12.71 -1.43 22.25
CA ASP A 192 -12.76 0.02 22.06
C ASP A 192 -12.35 0.41 20.64
N ILE A 193 -11.24 -0.17 20.15
CA ILE A 193 -10.74 0.08 18.79
C ILE A 193 -11.83 -0.22 17.75
N ARG A 194 -12.42 -1.42 17.79
CA ARG A 194 -13.50 -1.81 16.88
C ARG A 194 -14.70 -0.89 16.97
N SER A 195 -15.07 -0.51 18.18
CA SER A 195 -16.19 0.41 18.43
C SER A 195 -15.93 1.80 17.85
N ILE A 196 -14.69 2.33 17.99
CA ILE A 196 -14.29 3.64 17.46
C ILE A 196 -14.26 3.64 15.93
N ILE A 197 -13.59 2.67 15.31
CA ILE A 197 -13.41 2.63 13.86
C ILE A 197 -14.68 2.17 13.12
N LYS A 198 -15.66 1.59 13.82
CA LYS A 198 -16.90 1.00 13.26
C LYS A 198 -16.60 -0.12 12.25
N ASN A 199 -15.54 -0.89 12.51
CA ASN A 199 -15.10 -2.02 11.69
C ASN A 199 -14.39 -3.07 12.55
N ASN A 200 -14.23 -4.29 11.99
CA ASN A 200 -13.38 -5.30 12.61
C ASN A 200 -11.89 -4.98 12.36
N ILE A 201 -11.03 -5.62 13.15
CA ILE A 201 -9.60 -5.72 12.85
C ILE A 201 -9.39 -7.10 12.22
N ASP A 202 -8.92 -7.12 10.97
CA ASP A 202 -8.77 -8.35 10.19
C ASP A 202 -7.43 -9.02 10.47
N TYR A 203 -6.40 -8.22 10.76
CA TYR A 203 -5.06 -8.71 11.09
C TYR A 203 -4.40 -7.83 12.15
N THR A 204 -3.57 -8.44 13.00
CA THR A 204 -2.79 -7.72 14.01
C THR A 204 -1.33 -8.12 13.94
N ILE A 205 -0.46 -7.13 13.71
CA ILE A 205 0.98 -7.27 13.88
C ILE A 205 1.27 -7.11 15.37
N SER A 206 1.70 -8.18 16.03
CA SER A 206 1.80 -8.22 17.49
C SER A 206 3.00 -7.40 18.01
N LYS A 207 2.93 -7.02 19.29
CA LYS A 207 4.04 -6.33 20.00
C LYS A 207 5.33 -7.15 20.02
N SER A 208 5.23 -8.48 19.97
CA SER A 208 6.40 -9.38 19.89
C SER A 208 7.23 -9.17 18.62
N MET A 209 6.63 -8.59 17.59
CA MET A 209 7.32 -8.29 16.33
C MET A 209 8.04 -6.92 16.34
N HIS A 210 8.12 -6.28 17.50
CA HIS A 210 8.92 -5.05 17.66
C HIS A 210 10.42 -5.34 17.50
N ILE A 211 11.06 -4.57 16.62
CA ILE A 211 12.48 -4.69 16.37
C ILE A 211 13.20 -3.46 16.89
N ARG A 212 14.06 -3.66 17.89
CA ARG A 212 14.99 -2.62 18.32
C ARG A 212 16.04 -2.41 17.23
N ASN A 213 16.41 -1.15 16.98
CA ASN A 213 17.45 -0.80 16.02
C ASN A 213 17.17 -1.35 14.62
N ILE A 214 15.92 -1.18 14.15
CA ILE A 214 15.49 -1.62 12.82
C ILE A 214 16.37 -1.06 11.69
N ASP A 215 16.96 0.13 11.91
CA ASP A 215 17.84 0.80 10.94
C ASP A 215 19.04 -0.06 10.55
N LYS A 216 19.53 -0.92 11.45
CA LYS A 216 20.61 -1.87 11.13
C LYS A 216 20.23 -2.80 9.98
N TYR A 217 19.02 -3.36 10.02
CA TYR A 217 18.55 -4.27 8.99
C TYR A 217 18.25 -3.54 7.68
N ILE A 218 17.82 -2.28 7.76
CA ILE A 218 17.64 -1.41 6.60
C ILE A 218 18.96 -1.14 5.92
N LEU A 219 20.01 -0.81 6.67
CA LEU A 219 21.36 -0.58 6.13
C LEU A 219 21.95 -1.84 5.47
N ASP A 220 21.62 -3.02 5.99
CA ASP A 220 22.04 -4.30 5.43
C ASP A 220 21.18 -4.74 4.22
N GLY A 221 20.10 -4.01 3.88
CA GLY A 221 19.18 -4.35 2.78
C GLY A 221 18.35 -5.61 3.05
N GLU A 222 18.15 -5.99 4.33
CA GLU A 222 17.56 -7.26 4.70
C GLU A 222 16.03 -7.17 4.83
N ILE A 223 15.31 -8.02 4.09
CA ILE A 223 13.88 -8.23 4.31
C ILE A 223 13.72 -9.05 5.59
N LEU A 224 13.07 -8.48 6.61
CA LEU A 224 13.05 -8.99 7.98
C LEU A 224 12.53 -10.42 8.09
N ILE A 225 11.58 -10.83 7.24
CA ILE A 225 11.02 -12.19 7.24
C ILE A 225 12.06 -13.28 6.86
N PHE A 226 13.19 -12.93 6.25
CA PHE A 226 14.26 -13.86 5.94
C PHE A 226 15.24 -14.02 7.11
N ASN A 227 15.26 -13.11 8.06
CA ASN A 227 16.14 -13.18 9.23
C ASN A 227 15.61 -14.17 10.27
N LYS A 228 16.33 -15.31 10.40
CA LYS A 228 15.95 -16.39 11.32
C LYS A 228 16.01 -16.01 12.81
N LYS A 229 16.68 -14.92 13.15
CA LYS A 229 16.83 -14.45 14.54
C LYS A 229 15.70 -13.52 14.98
N LEU A 230 14.86 -13.05 14.05
CA LEU A 230 13.77 -12.14 14.33
C LEU A 230 12.46 -12.88 14.61
N SER A 231 11.58 -12.26 15.36
CA SER A 231 10.24 -12.77 15.71
C SER A 231 9.37 -13.08 14.50
N PHE A 232 9.64 -12.48 13.34
CA PHE A 232 8.97 -12.81 12.07
C PHE A 232 9.22 -14.24 11.61
N SER A 233 10.29 -14.88 12.13
CA SER A 233 10.60 -16.28 11.89
C SER A 233 9.96 -17.23 12.91
N ASP A 234 9.29 -16.70 13.95
CA ASP A 234 8.48 -17.50 14.86
C ASP A 234 7.35 -18.19 14.07
N LYS A 235 7.18 -19.49 14.27
CA LYS A 235 6.21 -20.30 13.55
C LYS A 235 4.80 -19.73 13.60
N LYS A 236 4.37 -19.19 14.74
CA LYS A 236 3.04 -18.62 14.91
C LYS A 236 2.83 -17.35 14.10
N GLU A 237 3.79 -16.44 14.12
CA GLU A 237 3.70 -15.18 13.37
C GLU A 237 3.90 -15.42 11.87
N TRP A 238 4.76 -16.37 11.49
CA TRP A 238 4.87 -16.84 10.12
C TRP A 238 3.54 -17.38 9.56
N GLU A 239 2.87 -18.29 10.27
CA GLU A 239 1.58 -18.86 9.83
C GLU A 239 0.49 -17.80 9.69
N LYS A 240 0.45 -16.81 10.58
CA LYS A 240 -0.48 -15.67 10.44
C LYS A 240 -0.21 -14.86 9.19
N LEU A 241 1.06 -14.47 8.97
CA LEU A 241 1.44 -13.65 7.81
C LEU A 241 1.23 -14.43 6.51
N LYS A 242 1.56 -15.72 6.49
CA LYS A 242 1.27 -16.63 5.38
C LYS A 242 -0.23 -16.69 5.08
N SER A 243 -1.07 -16.88 6.11
CA SER A 243 -2.53 -16.92 5.94
C SER A 243 -3.07 -15.61 5.36
N LEU A 244 -2.55 -14.44 5.81
CA LEU A 244 -2.89 -13.15 5.23
C LEU A 244 -2.46 -13.07 3.77
N ALA A 245 -1.22 -13.44 3.46
CA ALA A 245 -0.70 -13.39 2.10
C ALA A 245 -1.52 -14.26 1.14
N GLU A 246 -1.87 -15.49 1.54
CA GLU A 246 -2.71 -16.39 0.76
C GLU A 246 -4.14 -15.84 0.59
N LEU A 247 -4.72 -15.23 1.64
CA LEU A 247 -6.04 -14.59 1.56
C LEU A 247 -6.08 -13.47 0.52
N LEU A 248 -5.04 -12.66 0.46
CA LEU A 248 -4.95 -11.53 -0.45
C LEU A 248 -4.86 -11.95 -1.93
N LEU A 249 -4.32 -13.14 -2.21
CA LEU A 249 -4.25 -13.69 -3.58
C LEU A 249 -5.49 -14.48 -3.99
N LYS A 250 -6.33 -14.93 -3.04
CA LYS A 250 -7.53 -15.69 -3.37
C LYS A 250 -8.50 -14.87 -4.22
N ASP A 251 -9.06 -15.51 -5.26
CA ASP A 251 -10.22 -14.96 -5.94
C ASP A 251 -11.45 -15.12 -5.06
N GLU A 252 -12.06 -14.01 -4.64
CA GLU A 252 -13.38 -14.08 -4.04
C GLU A 252 -14.38 -14.49 -5.12
N LYS A 253 -15.27 -15.45 -4.81
CA LYS A 253 -16.46 -15.67 -5.62
C LYS A 253 -17.19 -14.35 -5.66
N LYS A 254 -17.27 -13.73 -6.85
CA LYS A 254 -18.04 -12.51 -7.08
C LYS A 254 -19.44 -12.72 -6.53
N LYS A 255 -19.79 -12.08 -5.41
CA LYS A 255 -21.19 -11.79 -5.13
C LYS A 255 -21.60 -10.86 -6.26
N GLU A 256 -22.48 -11.32 -7.14
CA GLU A 256 -23.09 -10.48 -8.16
C GLU A 256 -23.91 -9.39 -7.48
N VAL A 257 -23.29 -8.28 -7.19
CA VAL A 257 -23.97 -7.04 -6.84
C VAL A 257 -24.01 -6.22 -8.12
N LYS A 258 -25.13 -6.29 -8.81
CA LYS A 258 -25.51 -5.40 -9.91
C LYS A 258 -25.76 -3.99 -9.36
N HIS A 259 -24.71 -3.23 -9.12
CA HIS A 259 -24.75 -1.78 -9.10
C HIS A 259 -23.46 -1.30 -9.75
N GLU A 260 -23.56 -0.30 -10.66
CA GLU A 260 -22.40 0.46 -11.08
C GLU A 260 -21.70 0.96 -9.81
N LYS A 261 -20.58 0.33 -9.47
CA LYS A 261 -19.81 0.71 -8.27
C LYS A 261 -19.30 2.12 -8.51
N ASP A 262 -19.75 3.06 -7.70
CA ASP A 262 -19.11 4.36 -7.63
C ASP A 262 -17.62 4.15 -7.32
N THR A 263 -16.75 4.73 -8.13
CA THR A 263 -15.32 4.75 -7.83
C THR A 263 -15.06 5.70 -6.66
N ILE A 264 -14.00 5.46 -5.89
CA ILE A 264 -13.55 6.36 -4.83
C ILE A 264 -13.34 7.76 -5.42
N TRP A 265 -12.77 7.81 -6.64
CA TRP A 265 -12.58 9.03 -7.44
C TRP A 265 -13.88 9.78 -7.74
N SER A 266 -14.92 9.09 -8.21
CA SER A 266 -16.21 9.72 -8.53
C SER A 266 -16.91 10.27 -7.30
N PHE A 267 -16.85 9.54 -6.18
CA PHE A 267 -17.39 9.97 -4.89
C PHE A 267 -16.64 11.19 -4.35
N TRP A 268 -15.31 11.18 -4.40
CA TRP A 268 -14.46 12.27 -3.95
C TRP A 268 -14.69 13.55 -4.74
N ASN A 269 -14.78 13.45 -6.08
CA ASN A 269 -15.07 14.59 -6.96
C ASN A 269 -16.49 15.16 -6.75
N ARG A 270 -17.48 14.32 -6.48
CA ARG A 270 -18.83 14.79 -6.11
C ARG A 270 -18.76 15.64 -4.84
N LYS A 271 -18.10 15.18 -3.79
CA LYS A 271 -17.96 15.94 -2.53
C LYS A 271 -17.18 17.25 -2.71
N LYS A 272 -16.17 17.32 -3.56
CA LYS A 272 -15.48 18.57 -3.92
C LYS A 272 -16.46 19.59 -4.55
N ARG A 273 -17.28 19.16 -5.50
CA ARG A 273 -18.27 20.05 -6.17
C ARG A 273 -19.35 20.57 -5.20
N TYR A 274 -19.75 19.79 -4.22
CA TYR A 274 -20.73 20.23 -3.21
C TYR A 274 -20.15 21.27 -2.25
N LYS A 275 -18.86 21.21 -1.89
CA LYS A 275 -18.20 22.23 -1.06
C LYS A 275 -18.06 23.57 -1.81
N CYS A 276 -17.81 23.55 -3.10
CA CYS A 276 -17.72 24.78 -3.91
C CYS A 276 -19.09 25.46 -4.15
N LYS A 277 -20.22 24.74 -4.07
CA LYS A 277 -21.57 25.32 -4.27
C LYS A 277 -22.22 25.92 -3.02
N ARG A 278 -21.67 25.70 -1.82
CA ARG A 278 -22.21 26.25 -0.55
C ARG A 278 -21.47 27.46 0.00
N GLY A 279 -20.57 28.06 -0.75
CA GLY A 279 -19.85 29.27 -0.39
C GLY A 279 -20.40 30.50 -1.13
N TYR A 280 -21.59 30.99 -0.75
CA TYR A 280 -21.92 32.41 -0.95
C TYR A 280 -21.36 33.15 0.25
N ASP A 281 -20.10 33.50 0.21
CA ASP A 281 -19.55 34.76 0.71
C ASP A 281 -18.09 34.90 0.25
N ASN A 282 -17.77 36.09 -0.24
CA ASN A 282 -16.50 36.45 -0.89
C ASN A 282 -15.32 36.32 0.07
N ARG A 283 -14.66 35.17 0.16
CA ARG A 283 -13.22 35.01 0.48
C ARG A 283 -12.75 33.61 0.09
N LEU A 284 -11.91 33.57 -0.96
CA LEU A 284 -11.14 32.40 -1.34
C LEU A 284 -10.20 31.98 -0.20
N TRP A 285 -10.46 30.81 0.40
CA TRP A 285 -9.48 30.02 1.11
C TRP A 285 -9.59 28.58 0.58
N CYS A 286 -8.67 28.25 -0.35
CA CYS A 286 -8.41 26.85 -0.71
C CYS A 286 -7.37 26.31 0.27
N PHE A 287 -7.75 25.30 1.11
CA PHE A 287 -6.85 24.40 1.78
C PHE A 287 -7.03 22.99 1.22
#